data_6922d4494fd1f6e22ad1a07e581f4dd8
#
_entry.id   6922d4494fd1f6e22ad1a07e581f4dd8
#
_cell.length_a   1.000
_cell.length_b   1.000
_cell.length_c   1.000
_cell.angle_alpha   90.00
_cell.angle_beta   90.00
_cell.angle_gamma   90.00
#
_symmetry.space_group_name_H-M   'P 1'
#
loop_
_entity.id
_entity.type
_entity.pdbx_description
1 polymer ?
#
loop_
_entity_poly.entity_id
_entity_poly.type
_entity_poly.pdbx_seq_one_letter_code
_entity_poly.pdbx_strand_id
1 'polypeptide(L)'
;MHIKVKQFSLRQIVLTILLIVMLLLSCLAGILLVSTNQNRNLVNQYVSETVELYVSQLQKEMDVMRVELINILESNEATNELPDYFNSESSQVFPILKKISEQLRIQAIWHDAVYGYFEYIGTANALITSTGTKFSKSVKASTERFLMVYLSANMIRRQNSLYHEFIKIEDQMYLLTWYMKGQKIAGNLIPLQRIFEDLENCTKGYTILPYIYDTDNEDNIFPQNVSEEEIKDFEQGTVKQTNVYRYAISGLGDLCIYVVPGNGVIQAANRWEVVLIIMLLICILVCAAIVSIYVRHILFPLQSFVNSLDELDTDTYLHDNSSNNLLELESANEQFRNLIRKIQALKITIYEKKLNEKQIELEFAQEQIRPHFFLNCISLIHGIADNKGET
;
A
#
# COMPACT_ATOMS: atom_id res chain seq x y z
N MET A 1 -28.04 49.50 4.90
CA MET A 1 -27.73 48.17 5.42
C MET A 1 -26.23 48.10 5.70
N HIS A 2 -25.82 48.47 6.94
CA HIS A 2 -24.41 48.43 7.33
C HIS A 2 -24.02 47.01 7.62
N ILE A 3 -23.24 46.39 6.70
CA ILE A 3 -22.58 45.12 6.94
C ILE A 3 -21.52 45.36 8.02
N LYS A 4 -21.79 44.93 9.26
CA LYS A 4 -20.78 44.87 10.32
C LYS A 4 -19.72 43.87 9.88
N VAL A 5 -18.62 44.36 9.32
CA VAL A 5 -17.41 43.53 9.08
C VAL A 5 -16.91 43.09 10.46
N LYS A 6 -17.06 41.80 10.76
CA LYS A 6 -16.57 41.19 11.99
C LYS A 6 -15.04 41.27 11.94
N GLN A 7 -14.44 42.14 12.74
CA GLN A 7 -12.98 42.23 12.85
C GLN A 7 -12.47 40.94 13.52
N PHE A 8 -11.85 40.08 12.73
CA PHE A 8 -11.16 38.91 13.26
C PHE A 8 -9.80 39.31 13.81
N SER A 9 -9.49 38.90 15.03
CA SER A 9 -8.15 39.10 15.57
C SER A 9 -7.13 38.31 14.74
N LEU A 10 -5.94 38.85 14.56
CA LEU A 10 -4.84 38.18 13.81
C LEU A 10 -4.60 36.76 14.31
N ARG A 11 -4.74 36.52 15.62
CA ARG A 11 -4.68 35.19 16.25
C ARG A 11 -5.75 34.24 15.73
N GLN A 12 -6.98 34.72 15.52
CA GLN A 12 -8.08 33.90 14.97
C GLN A 12 -7.81 33.51 13.49
N ILE A 13 -7.25 34.45 12.71
CA ILE A 13 -6.89 34.17 11.30
C ILE A 13 -5.81 33.10 11.22
N VAL A 14 -4.75 33.18 12.03
CA VAL A 14 -3.69 32.18 12.06
C VAL A 14 -4.22 30.82 12.52
N LEU A 15 -5.07 30.78 13.52
CA LEU A 15 -5.68 29.58 14.05
C LEU A 15 -6.61 28.91 13.03
N THR A 16 -7.35 29.70 12.24
CA THR A 16 -8.22 29.20 11.16
C THR A 16 -7.39 28.65 10.00
N ILE A 17 -6.30 29.31 9.60
CA ILE A 17 -5.39 28.81 8.55
C ILE A 17 -4.76 27.49 8.99
N LEU A 18 -4.29 27.40 10.23
CA LEU A 18 -3.73 26.17 10.79
C LEU A 18 -4.75 25.03 10.80
N LEU A 19 -5.98 25.31 11.18
CA LEU A 19 -7.06 24.31 11.21
C LEU A 19 -7.39 23.83 9.80
N ILE A 20 -7.40 24.73 8.80
CA ILE A 20 -7.61 24.38 7.39
C ILE A 20 -6.47 23.49 6.89
N VAL A 21 -5.20 23.81 7.19
CA VAL A 21 -4.04 23.01 6.79
C VAL A 21 -4.09 21.62 7.43
N MET A 22 -4.41 21.52 8.72
CA MET A 22 -4.57 20.23 9.41
C MET A 22 -5.70 19.39 8.82
N LEU A 23 -6.81 20.04 8.44
CA LEU A 23 -7.94 19.35 7.80
C LEU A 23 -7.58 18.85 6.40
N LEU A 24 -6.85 19.63 5.61
CA LEU A 24 -6.33 19.21 4.30
C LEU A 24 -5.35 18.05 4.41
N LEU A 25 -4.42 18.07 5.36
CA LEU A 25 -3.49 16.98 5.61
C LEU A 25 -4.21 15.69 6.05
N SER A 26 -5.22 15.82 6.92
CA SER A 26 -6.06 14.69 7.34
C SER A 26 -6.85 14.09 6.17
N CYS A 27 -7.40 14.93 5.30
CA CYS A 27 -8.11 14.49 4.10
C CYS A 27 -7.17 13.76 3.12
N LEU A 28 -5.97 14.29 2.90
CA LEU A 28 -4.94 13.67 2.06
C LEU A 28 -4.52 12.30 2.60
N ALA A 29 -4.31 12.19 3.91
CA ALA A 29 -4.01 10.91 4.57
C ALA A 29 -5.15 9.90 4.40
N GLY A 30 -6.40 10.34 4.52
CA GLY A 30 -7.58 9.51 4.27
C GLY A 30 -7.65 8.98 2.84
N ILE A 31 -7.40 9.85 1.84
CA ILE A 31 -7.37 9.46 0.42
C ILE A 31 -6.26 8.44 0.15
N LEU A 32 -5.07 8.63 0.73
CA LEU A 32 -3.96 7.69 0.57
C LEU A 32 -4.31 6.31 1.16
N LEU A 33 -4.90 6.24 2.35
CA LEU A 33 -5.32 4.98 2.96
C LEU A 33 -6.39 4.26 2.13
N VAL A 34 -7.36 4.98 1.59
CA VAL A 34 -8.38 4.41 0.70
C VAL A 34 -7.76 3.90 -0.59
N SER A 35 -6.85 4.67 -1.20
CA SER A 35 -6.16 4.31 -2.44
C SER A 35 -5.30 3.05 -2.28
N THR A 36 -4.54 2.92 -1.19
CA THR A 36 -3.73 1.72 -0.91
C THR A 36 -4.60 0.49 -0.72
N ASN A 37 -5.73 0.63 -0.01
CA ASN A 37 -6.66 -0.48 0.19
C ASN A 37 -7.35 -0.91 -1.13
N GLN A 38 -7.74 0.04 -1.97
CA GLN A 38 -8.28 -0.24 -3.30
C GLN A 38 -7.26 -0.95 -4.20
N ASN A 39 -6.01 -0.51 -4.22
CA ASN A 39 -4.95 -1.16 -4.98
C ASN A 39 -4.72 -2.60 -4.53
N ARG A 40 -4.72 -2.88 -3.22
CA ARG A 40 -4.63 -4.25 -2.70
C ARG A 40 -5.78 -5.13 -3.17
N ASN A 41 -7.00 -4.62 -3.13
CA ASN A 41 -8.18 -5.36 -3.60
C ASN A 41 -8.12 -5.65 -5.10
N LEU A 42 -7.71 -4.67 -5.92
CA LEU A 42 -7.53 -4.85 -7.36
C LEU A 42 -6.47 -5.90 -7.67
N VAL A 43 -5.35 -5.90 -6.95
CA VAL A 43 -4.29 -6.89 -7.14
C VAL A 43 -4.77 -8.28 -6.73
N ASN A 44 -5.47 -8.42 -5.60
CA ASN A 44 -6.03 -9.70 -5.18
C ASN A 44 -7.07 -10.23 -6.19
N GLN A 45 -7.89 -9.35 -6.74
CA GLN A 45 -8.84 -9.71 -7.79
C GLN A 45 -8.11 -10.18 -9.06
N TYR A 46 -7.08 -9.45 -9.50
CA TYR A 46 -6.28 -9.84 -10.66
C TYR A 46 -5.62 -11.21 -10.49
N VAL A 47 -5.06 -11.49 -9.31
CA VAL A 47 -4.46 -12.81 -9.01
C VAL A 47 -5.53 -13.90 -9.03
N SER A 48 -6.70 -13.64 -8.42
CA SER A 48 -7.82 -14.58 -8.41
C SER A 48 -8.26 -14.94 -9.83
N GLU A 49 -8.48 -13.92 -10.67
CA GLU A 49 -8.89 -14.10 -12.05
C GLU A 49 -7.83 -14.85 -12.88
N THR A 50 -6.54 -14.57 -12.62
CA THR A 50 -5.42 -15.26 -13.30
C THR A 50 -5.36 -16.75 -12.91
N VAL A 51 -5.53 -17.05 -11.62
CA VAL A 51 -5.55 -18.44 -11.12
C VAL A 51 -6.75 -19.18 -11.68
N GLU A 52 -7.94 -18.58 -11.68
CA GLU A 52 -9.16 -19.18 -12.21
C GLU A 52 -9.05 -19.46 -13.72
N LEU A 53 -8.52 -18.51 -14.49
CA LEU A 53 -8.25 -18.70 -15.91
C LEU A 53 -7.28 -19.85 -16.15
N TYR A 54 -6.19 -19.90 -15.40
CA TYR A 54 -5.20 -20.98 -15.51
C TYR A 54 -5.80 -22.35 -15.21
N VAL A 55 -6.57 -22.49 -14.12
CA VAL A 55 -7.22 -23.75 -13.74
C VAL A 55 -8.23 -24.18 -14.80
N SER A 56 -9.00 -23.24 -15.33
CA SER A 56 -9.95 -23.51 -16.43
C SER A 56 -9.22 -24.00 -17.69
N GLN A 57 -8.08 -23.39 -18.02
CA GLN A 57 -7.25 -23.82 -19.14
C GLN A 57 -6.68 -25.22 -18.90
N LEU A 58 -6.13 -25.47 -17.70
CA LEU A 58 -5.60 -26.78 -17.31
C LEU A 58 -6.65 -27.87 -17.42
N GLN A 59 -7.86 -27.62 -16.94
CA GLN A 59 -8.97 -28.58 -17.05
C GLN A 59 -9.31 -28.88 -18.50
N LYS A 60 -9.36 -27.86 -19.35
CA LYS A 60 -9.61 -28.02 -20.78
C LYS A 60 -8.52 -28.84 -21.47
N GLU A 61 -7.24 -28.59 -21.14
CA GLU A 61 -6.12 -29.38 -21.66
C GLU A 61 -6.22 -30.85 -21.24
N MET A 62 -6.55 -31.10 -19.96
CA MET A 62 -6.77 -32.47 -19.46
C MET A 62 -7.90 -33.18 -20.20
N ASP A 63 -9.01 -32.49 -20.49
CA ASP A 63 -10.13 -33.06 -21.24
C ASP A 63 -9.77 -33.36 -22.70
N VAL A 64 -8.96 -32.50 -23.35
CA VAL A 64 -8.43 -32.77 -24.70
C VAL A 64 -7.53 -33.98 -24.70
N MET A 65 -6.59 -34.07 -23.77
CA MET A 65 -5.68 -35.25 -23.64
C MET A 65 -6.46 -36.54 -23.40
N ARG A 66 -7.56 -36.50 -22.63
CA ARG A 66 -8.46 -37.66 -22.43
C ARG A 66 -9.04 -38.13 -23.74
N VAL A 67 -9.57 -37.25 -24.56
CA VAL A 67 -10.15 -37.60 -25.86
C VAL A 67 -9.09 -38.15 -26.79
N GLU A 68 -7.88 -37.61 -26.77
CA GLU A 68 -6.76 -38.10 -27.56
C GLU A 68 -6.33 -39.53 -27.18
N LEU A 69 -6.24 -39.86 -25.88
CA LEU A 69 -5.93 -41.20 -25.42
C LEU A 69 -6.95 -42.24 -25.90
N ILE A 70 -8.23 -41.87 -25.86
CA ILE A 70 -9.30 -42.71 -26.40
C ILE A 70 -9.11 -42.92 -27.91
N ASN A 71 -8.86 -41.83 -28.65
CA ASN A 71 -8.65 -41.88 -30.10
C ASN A 71 -7.42 -42.69 -30.50
N ILE A 72 -6.32 -42.66 -29.74
CA ILE A 72 -5.13 -43.45 -30.00
C ILE A 72 -5.49 -44.94 -30.05
N LEU A 73 -6.30 -45.45 -29.12
CA LEU A 73 -6.68 -46.86 -29.09
C LEU A 73 -7.86 -47.23 -29.99
N GLU A 74 -8.77 -46.29 -30.26
CA GLU A 74 -9.98 -46.60 -31.02
C GLU A 74 -9.83 -46.41 -32.51
N SER A 75 -9.08 -45.42 -32.98
CA SER A 75 -8.93 -45.06 -34.38
C SER A 75 -7.65 -45.53 -35.05
N ASN A 76 -6.70 -46.08 -34.28
CA ASN A 76 -5.41 -46.51 -34.82
C ASN A 76 -5.44 -47.95 -35.38
N GLU A 77 -5.64 -48.07 -36.66
CA GLU A 77 -5.63 -49.35 -37.38
C GLU A 77 -4.28 -50.09 -37.21
N ALA A 78 -3.16 -49.33 -37.21
CA ALA A 78 -1.82 -49.93 -37.05
C ALA A 78 -1.67 -50.69 -35.73
N THR A 79 -2.26 -50.14 -34.64
CA THR A 79 -2.26 -50.77 -33.32
C THR A 79 -3.12 -52.07 -33.31
N ASN A 80 -4.18 -52.15 -34.14
CA ASN A 80 -5.03 -53.32 -34.22
C ASN A 80 -4.36 -54.45 -34.96
N GLU A 81 -3.54 -54.17 -35.93
CA GLU A 81 -2.79 -55.18 -36.73
C GLU A 81 -1.61 -55.76 -35.98
N LEU A 82 -1.04 -55.08 -35.01
CA LEU A 82 0.23 -55.44 -34.36
C LEU A 82 0.24 -56.83 -33.67
N PRO A 83 -0.82 -57.30 -32.99
CA PRO A 83 -0.83 -58.66 -32.38
C PRO A 83 -0.67 -59.79 -33.39
N ASP A 84 -1.19 -59.60 -34.61
CA ASP A 84 -1.11 -60.61 -35.67
C ASP A 84 0.30 -60.72 -36.25
N TYR A 85 1.07 -59.66 -36.23
CA TYR A 85 2.41 -59.59 -36.78
C TYR A 85 3.51 -60.02 -35.78
N PHE A 86 3.27 -59.92 -34.44
CA PHE A 86 4.26 -60.41 -33.46
C PHE A 86 4.55 -61.91 -33.56
N ASN A 87 3.64 -62.70 -34.16
CA ASN A 87 3.80 -64.12 -34.44
C ASN A 87 4.35 -64.37 -35.84
N SER A 88 4.61 -63.36 -36.66
CA SER A 88 5.13 -63.42 -38.01
C SER A 88 6.55 -62.86 -38.11
N GLU A 89 7.22 -62.98 -39.27
CA GLU A 89 8.58 -62.48 -39.48
C GLU A 89 8.79 -61.03 -39.04
N SER A 90 9.84 -60.78 -38.29
CA SER A 90 10.21 -59.52 -37.66
C SER A 90 10.28 -58.27 -38.59
N SER A 91 10.36 -58.49 -39.92
CA SER A 91 10.46 -57.43 -40.92
C SER A 91 9.21 -56.60 -41.09
N GLN A 92 8.02 -57.14 -40.75
CA GLN A 92 6.73 -56.40 -40.86
C GLN A 92 6.35 -55.63 -39.59
N VAL A 93 6.88 -56.01 -38.46
CA VAL A 93 6.62 -55.38 -37.16
C VAL A 93 7.22 -53.98 -37.07
N PHE A 94 8.44 -53.80 -37.56
CA PHE A 94 9.19 -52.54 -37.44
C PHE A 94 8.49 -51.31 -38.08
N PRO A 95 7.92 -51.39 -39.32
CA PRO A 95 7.19 -50.29 -39.93
C PRO A 95 5.96 -49.87 -39.11
N ILE A 96 5.25 -50.82 -38.49
CA ILE A 96 4.07 -50.59 -37.67
C ILE A 96 4.45 -49.88 -36.37
N LEU A 97 5.49 -50.40 -35.66
CA LEU A 97 6.01 -49.72 -34.45
C LEU A 97 6.47 -48.28 -34.74
N LYS A 98 7.12 -48.08 -35.88
CA LYS A 98 7.54 -46.73 -36.31
C LYS A 98 6.35 -45.84 -36.55
N LYS A 99 5.25 -46.29 -37.18
CA LYS A 99 4.04 -45.54 -37.41
C LYS A 99 3.37 -45.14 -36.11
N ILE A 100 3.25 -46.07 -35.15
CA ILE A 100 2.73 -45.81 -33.81
C ILE A 100 3.59 -44.76 -33.08
N SER A 101 4.90 -44.98 -33.06
CA SER A 101 5.85 -44.03 -32.40
C SER A 101 5.78 -42.64 -33.00
N GLU A 102 5.60 -42.50 -34.32
CA GLU A 102 5.45 -41.20 -34.98
C GLU A 102 4.13 -40.51 -34.60
N GLN A 103 3.02 -41.25 -34.50
CA GLN A 103 1.73 -40.70 -34.04
C GLN A 103 1.85 -40.21 -32.60
N LEU A 104 2.42 -40.99 -31.69
CA LEU A 104 2.64 -40.58 -30.31
C LEU A 104 3.56 -39.35 -30.22
N ARG A 105 4.56 -39.28 -31.14
CA ARG A 105 5.45 -38.10 -31.19
C ARG A 105 4.73 -36.83 -31.61
N ILE A 106 3.79 -36.90 -32.55
CA ILE A 106 2.98 -35.77 -32.95
C ILE A 106 2.15 -35.27 -31.77
N GLN A 107 1.52 -36.15 -31.02
CA GLN A 107 0.76 -35.80 -29.83
C GLN A 107 1.64 -35.14 -28.77
N ALA A 108 2.83 -35.67 -28.50
CA ALA A 108 3.78 -35.12 -27.55
C ALA A 108 4.33 -33.71 -27.93
N ILE A 109 4.28 -33.34 -29.20
CA ILE A 109 4.67 -31.99 -29.67
C ILE A 109 3.57 -30.97 -29.41
N TRP A 110 2.30 -31.37 -29.52
CA TRP A 110 1.17 -30.48 -29.32
C TRP A 110 0.91 -30.08 -27.87
N HIS A 111 1.38 -30.91 -26.92
CA HIS A 111 1.21 -30.72 -25.50
C HIS A 111 2.54 -30.53 -24.77
N ASP A 112 2.98 -29.30 -24.63
CA ASP A 112 4.29 -28.93 -24.03
C ASP A 112 4.46 -29.40 -22.58
N ALA A 113 3.35 -29.50 -21.82
CA ALA A 113 3.35 -29.98 -20.44
C ALA A 113 3.57 -31.48 -20.30
N VAL A 114 3.31 -32.25 -21.36
CA VAL A 114 3.38 -33.70 -21.33
C VAL A 114 4.83 -34.17 -21.47
N TYR A 115 5.29 -35.06 -20.56
CA TYR A 115 6.57 -35.74 -20.69
C TYR A 115 6.62 -36.56 -21.95
N GLY A 116 5.57 -37.39 -22.18
CA GLY A 116 5.44 -38.23 -23.35
C GLY A 116 4.12 -39.00 -23.36
N TYR A 117 3.79 -39.46 -24.54
CA TYR A 117 2.73 -40.44 -24.75
C TYR A 117 3.30 -41.83 -24.91
N PHE A 118 2.56 -42.82 -24.48
CA PHE A 118 2.93 -44.20 -24.60
C PHE A 118 1.75 -45.09 -25.01
N GLU A 119 2.04 -46.19 -25.63
CA GLU A 119 1.12 -47.30 -25.88
C GLU A 119 1.75 -48.58 -25.36
N TYR A 120 1.03 -49.31 -24.51
CA TYR A 120 1.44 -50.63 -24.02
C TYR A 120 0.52 -51.69 -24.59
N ILE A 121 1.13 -52.76 -25.16
CA ILE A 121 0.44 -53.87 -25.78
C ILE A 121 0.72 -55.11 -24.93
N GLY A 122 -0.28 -55.55 -24.16
CA GLY A 122 -0.13 -56.66 -23.20
C GLY A 122 0.16 -57.99 -23.86
N THR A 123 -0.45 -58.28 -25.03
CA THR A 123 -0.20 -59.54 -25.79
C THR A 123 1.26 -59.70 -26.22
N ALA A 124 1.94 -58.60 -26.50
CA ALA A 124 3.33 -58.60 -26.97
C ALA A 124 4.30 -58.22 -25.84
N ASN A 125 3.79 -57.82 -24.66
CA ASN A 125 4.57 -57.19 -23.58
C ASN A 125 5.49 -56.09 -24.11
N ALA A 126 4.94 -55.26 -25.01
CA ALA A 126 5.69 -54.23 -25.70
C ALA A 126 5.19 -52.84 -25.28
N LEU A 127 6.13 -51.95 -24.93
CA LEU A 127 5.90 -50.56 -24.62
C LEU A 127 6.50 -49.67 -25.72
N ILE A 128 5.67 -48.87 -26.34
CA ILE A 128 6.05 -47.91 -27.36
C ILE A 128 5.90 -46.52 -26.70
N THR A 129 6.99 -45.76 -26.66
CA THR A 129 6.99 -44.45 -26.04
C THR A 129 7.41 -43.38 -27.04
N SER A 130 6.82 -42.23 -26.91
CA SER A 130 7.29 -41.01 -27.56
C SER A 130 7.41 -39.89 -26.52
N THR A 131 8.61 -39.49 -26.24
CA THR A 131 8.91 -38.42 -25.28
C THR A 131 9.09 -37.10 -25.99
N GLY A 132 8.70 -36.02 -25.34
CA GLY A 132 9.01 -34.67 -25.78
C GLY A 132 10.53 -34.43 -25.86
N THR A 133 10.94 -33.47 -26.62
CA THR A 133 12.36 -33.14 -26.90
C THR A 133 13.14 -32.60 -25.71
N LYS A 134 12.47 -32.26 -24.64
CA LYS A 134 13.02 -31.53 -23.46
C LYS A 134 13.60 -32.48 -22.37
N PHE A 135 13.51 -33.79 -22.51
CA PHE A 135 13.86 -34.72 -21.44
C PHE A 135 15.17 -35.51 -21.71
N SER A 136 15.92 -35.77 -20.63
CA SER A 136 17.19 -36.46 -20.74
C SER A 136 17.00 -37.97 -21.07
N LYS A 137 18.02 -38.56 -21.70
CA LYS A 137 17.98 -40.01 -22.06
C LYS A 137 17.95 -40.93 -20.84
N SER A 138 18.53 -40.52 -19.71
CA SER A 138 18.53 -41.30 -18.48
C SER A 138 17.13 -41.39 -17.89
N VAL A 139 16.43 -40.27 -17.79
CA VAL A 139 15.04 -40.21 -17.30
C VAL A 139 14.12 -41.05 -18.20
N LYS A 140 14.36 -41.05 -19.51
CA LYS A 140 13.59 -41.87 -20.45
C LYS A 140 13.69 -43.36 -20.12
N ALA A 141 14.90 -43.88 -19.90
CA ALA A 141 15.10 -45.28 -19.63
C ALA A 141 14.50 -45.75 -18.29
N SER A 142 14.57 -44.91 -17.25
CA SER A 142 13.95 -45.24 -15.95
C SER A 142 12.42 -45.20 -16.03
N THR A 143 11.87 -44.21 -16.73
CA THR A 143 10.41 -44.08 -16.98
C THR A 143 9.88 -45.28 -17.77
N GLU A 144 10.51 -45.68 -18.86
CA GLU A 144 10.10 -46.85 -19.69
C GLU A 144 10.10 -48.14 -18.87
N ARG A 145 11.13 -48.35 -18.06
CA ARG A 145 11.21 -49.52 -17.18
C ARG A 145 10.11 -49.52 -16.13
N PHE A 146 9.88 -48.39 -15.51
CA PHE A 146 8.79 -48.25 -14.53
C PHE A 146 7.42 -48.51 -15.16
N LEU A 147 7.10 -47.86 -16.29
CA LEU A 147 5.82 -48.00 -16.97
C LEU A 147 5.58 -49.43 -17.41
N MET A 148 6.60 -50.12 -17.92
CA MET A 148 6.46 -51.53 -18.36
C MET A 148 6.03 -52.43 -17.20
N VAL A 149 6.67 -52.31 -16.03
CA VAL A 149 6.32 -53.08 -14.84
C VAL A 149 4.94 -52.70 -14.31
N TYR A 150 4.70 -51.39 -14.19
CA TYR A 150 3.48 -50.88 -13.64
C TYR A 150 2.24 -51.23 -14.47
N LEU A 151 2.29 -51.03 -15.79
CA LEU A 151 1.18 -51.30 -16.69
C LEU A 151 0.90 -52.81 -16.82
N SER A 152 1.93 -53.64 -16.86
CA SER A 152 1.75 -55.11 -16.88
C SER A 152 1.01 -55.63 -15.64
N ALA A 153 1.29 -55.06 -14.46
CA ALA A 153 0.62 -55.43 -13.22
C ALA A 153 -0.85 -54.95 -13.18
N ASN A 154 -1.17 -53.85 -13.90
CA ASN A 154 -2.50 -53.22 -13.89
C ASN A 154 -3.41 -53.68 -15.03
N MET A 155 -3.02 -54.60 -15.89
CA MET A 155 -3.83 -55.16 -16.99
C MET A 155 -5.12 -55.87 -16.53
N ILE A 156 -5.27 -56.14 -15.24
CA ILE A 156 -6.43 -56.82 -14.65
C ILE A 156 -7.57 -55.83 -14.34
N ARG A 157 -7.33 -54.55 -14.45
CA ARG A 157 -8.33 -53.50 -14.13
C ARG A 157 -9.51 -53.47 -15.12
N ARG A 158 -10.55 -52.69 -14.76
CA ARG A 158 -11.77 -52.56 -15.53
C ARG A 158 -11.51 -52.02 -16.94
N GLN A 159 -12.03 -52.71 -17.95
CA GLN A 159 -11.94 -52.34 -19.36
C GLN A 159 -12.71 -51.07 -19.69
N ASN A 160 -12.30 -50.36 -20.73
CA ASN A 160 -12.91 -49.13 -21.26
C ASN A 160 -13.04 -48.03 -20.20
N SER A 161 -12.03 -47.92 -19.33
CA SER A 161 -11.97 -46.97 -18.26
C SER A 161 -10.72 -46.11 -18.38
N LEU A 162 -10.89 -44.83 -18.03
CA LEU A 162 -9.78 -43.89 -17.89
C LEU A 162 -9.33 -43.89 -16.43
N TYR A 163 -8.03 -43.91 -16.24
CA TYR A 163 -7.40 -43.88 -14.92
C TYR A 163 -6.48 -42.70 -14.81
N HIS A 164 -6.46 -42.08 -13.63
CA HIS A 164 -5.55 -41.02 -13.27
C HIS A 164 -4.88 -41.41 -11.97
N GLU A 165 -3.56 -41.41 -11.95
CA GLU A 165 -2.80 -41.82 -10.78
C GLU A 165 -1.55 -40.96 -10.63
N PHE A 166 -1.19 -40.68 -9.40
CA PHE A 166 0.04 -40.00 -9.08
C PHE A 166 1.12 -41.04 -8.85
N ILE A 167 2.19 -40.92 -9.59
CA ILE A 167 3.30 -41.85 -9.51
C ILE A 167 4.61 -41.12 -9.29
N LYS A 168 5.48 -41.72 -8.49
CA LYS A 168 6.84 -41.21 -8.27
C LYS A 168 7.81 -42.01 -9.09
N ILE A 169 8.57 -41.34 -9.97
CA ILE A 169 9.66 -41.91 -10.74
C ILE A 169 10.92 -41.16 -10.36
N GLU A 170 11.91 -41.91 -9.78
CA GLU A 170 13.07 -41.28 -9.15
C GLU A 170 12.63 -40.26 -8.09
N ASP A 171 13.02 -38.98 -8.25
CA ASP A 171 12.66 -37.89 -7.31
C ASP A 171 11.60 -36.95 -7.85
N GLN A 172 10.92 -37.31 -8.93
CA GLN A 172 9.87 -36.48 -9.53
C GLN A 172 8.51 -37.16 -9.45
N MET A 173 7.49 -36.31 -9.17
CA MET A 173 6.10 -36.74 -9.20
C MET A 173 5.49 -36.47 -10.57
N TYR A 174 4.75 -37.42 -11.04
CA TYR A 174 4.05 -37.37 -12.32
C TYR A 174 2.59 -37.73 -12.16
N LEU A 175 1.74 -37.06 -12.95
CA LEU A 175 0.39 -37.52 -13.20
C LEU A 175 0.43 -38.50 -14.38
N LEU A 176 0.08 -39.75 -14.11
CA LEU A 176 -0.11 -40.80 -15.10
C LEU A 176 -1.58 -40.88 -15.46
N THR A 177 -1.92 -40.55 -16.69
CA THR A 177 -3.26 -40.75 -17.23
C THR A 177 -3.24 -41.82 -18.29
N TRP A 178 -4.12 -42.81 -18.17
CA TRP A 178 -4.14 -43.92 -19.12
C TRP A 178 -5.55 -44.44 -19.33
N TYR A 179 -5.78 -44.89 -20.56
CA TYR A 179 -7.03 -45.51 -21.01
C TYR A 179 -6.74 -46.93 -21.46
N MET A 180 -7.59 -47.88 -21.03
CA MET A 180 -7.42 -49.28 -21.34
C MET A 180 -8.58 -49.81 -22.20
N LYS A 181 -8.21 -50.52 -23.29
CA LYS A 181 -9.16 -51.21 -24.17
C LYS A 181 -8.60 -52.55 -24.59
N GLY A 182 -9.25 -53.63 -24.17
CA GLY A 182 -8.73 -54.99 -24.41
C GLY A 182 -7.37 -55.23 -23.74
N GLN A 183 -6.40 -55.67 -24.51
CA GLN A 183 -5.04 -55.88 -24.05
C GLN A 183 -4.11 -54.73 -24.39
N LYS A 184 -4.68 -53.52 -24.57
CA LYS A 184 -3.92 -52.35 -24.95
C LYS A 184 -4.20 -51.21 -23.97
N ILE A 185 -3.18 -50.43 -23.68
CA ILE A 185 -3.23 -49.25 -22.85
C ILE A 185 -2.56 -48.11 -23.62
N ALA A 186 -3.25 -46.99 -23.79
CA ALA A 186 -2.63 -45.73 -24.18
C ALA A 186 -2.63 -44.77 -23.01
N GLY A 187 -1.55 -44.05 -22.86
CA GLY A 187 -1.45 -43.07 -21.74
C GLY A 187 -0.48 -41.96 -22.01
N ASN A 188 -0.53 -41.01 -21.13
CA ASN A 188 0.45 -39.94 -21.05
C ASN A 188 0.99 -39.76 -19.63
N LEU A 189 2.13 -39.10 -19.54
CA LEU A 189 2.84 -38.84 -18.31
C LEU A 189 3.15 -37.34 -18.24
N ILE A 190 2.68 -36.68 -17.18
CA ILE A 190 2.80 -35.24 -17.00
C ILE A 190 3.58 -35.00 -15.71
N PRO A 191 4.77 -34.35 -15.73
CA PRO A 191 5.45 -33.92 -14.51
C PRO A 191 4.63 -32.84 -13.78
N LEU A 192 4.35 -33.06 -12.51
CA LEU A 192 3.53 -32.08 -11.75
C LEU A 192 4.19 -30.70 -11.68
N GLN A 193 5.50 -30.67 -11.53
CA GLN A 193 6.23 -29.39 -11.52
C GLN A 193 5.97 -28.57 -12.80
N ARG A 194 5.89 -29.26 -13.94
CA ARG A 194 5.68 -28.59 -15.23
C ARG A 194 4.29 -27.95 -15.34
N ILE A 195 3.28 -28.60 -14.77
CA ILE A 195 1.91 -28.08 -14.76
C ILE A 195 1.86 -26.69 -14.12
N PHE A 196 2.71 -26.43 -13.12
CA PHE A 196 2.66 -25.19 -12.34
C PHE A 196 3.70 -24.15 -12.75
N GLU A 197 4.70 -24.48 -13.55
CA GLU A 197 5.71 -23.53 -14.05
C GLU A 197 5.08 -22.35 -14.79
N ASP A 198 4.04 -22.60 -15.57
CA ASP A 198 3.35 -21.54 -16.31
C ASP A 198 2.55 -20.60 -15.39
N LEU A 199 1.94 -21.15 -14.34
CA LEU A 199 1.24 -20.36 -13.32
C LEU A 199 2.21 -19.43 -12.57
N GLU A 200 3.38 -19.95 -12.17
CA GLU A 200 4.42 -19.16 -11.52
C GLU A 200 4.92 -18.01 -12.42
N ASN A 201 5.05 -18.28 -13.72
CA ASN A 201 5.49 -17.29 -14.69
C ASN A 201 4.45 -16.18 -14.95
N CYS A 202 3.17 -16.52 -14.91
CA CYS A 202 2.07 -15.55 -15.13
C CYS A 202 1.88 -14.60 -13.95
N THR A 203 2.31 -14.98 -12.75
CA THR A 203 2.08 -14.25 -11.51
C THR A 203 3.36 -13.65 -10.92
N LYS A 204 4.18 -13.05 -11.77
CA LYS A 204 5.44 -12.43 -11.36
C LYS A 204 5.25 -11.47 -10.17
N GLY A 205 5.96 -11.75 -9.07
CA GLY A 205 5.90 -10.96 -7.83
C GLY A 205 5.05 -11.57 -6.71
N TYR A 206 4.36 -12.67 -6.99
CA TYR A 206 3.69 -13.51 -5.99
C TYR A 206 4.39 -14.85 -5.90
N THR A 207 4.52 -15.38 -4.71
CA THR A 207 4.91 -16.80 -4.52
C THR A 207 3.63 -17.59 -4.57
N ILE A 208 3.52 -18.45 -5.59
CA ILE A 208 2.43 -19.40 -5.72
C ILE A 208 2.94 -20.75 -5.27
N LEU A 209 2.25 -21.33 -4.32
CA LEU A 209 2.51 -22.69 -3.86
C LEU A 209 1.31 -23.54 -4.26
N PRO A 210 1.38 -24.22 -5.42
CA PRO A 210 0.37 -25.18 -5.81
C PRO A 210 0.48 -26.40 -4.91
N TYR A 211 -0.65 -26.86 -4.43
CA TYR A 211 -0.75 -27.97 -3.51
C TYR A 211 -1.82 -28.92 -4.02
N ILE A 212 -1.47 -30.18 -4.21
CA ILE A 212 -2.40 -31.20 -4.62
C ILE A 212 -2.61 -32.14 -3.43
N TYR A 213 -3.85 -32.22 -3.01
CA TYR A 213 -4.28 -33.09 -1.93
C TYR A 213 -5.17 -34.20 -2.49
N ASP A 214 -4.83 -35.43 -2.17
CA ASP A 214 -5.67 -36.57 -2.49
C ASP A 214 -6.69 -36.77 -1.36
N THR A 215 -7.93 -36.39 -1.63
CA THR A 215 -9.05 -36.54 -0.70
C THR A 215 -9.38 -37.98 -0.39
N ASP A 216 -9.07 -38.93 -1.27
CA ASP A 216 -9.39 -40.32 -1.08
C ASP A 216 -8.40 -41.04 -0.15
N ASN A 217 -7.13 -40.64 -0.21
CA ASN A 217 -6.06 -41.23 0.61
C ASN A 217 -5.65 -40.31 1.79
N GLU A 218 -6.23 -39.12 1.93
CA GLU A 218 -5.87 -38.11 2.93
C GLU A 218 -4.36 -37.81 2.92
N ASP A 219 -3.72 -37.84 1.74
CA ASP A 219 -2.29 -37.70 1.58
C ASP A 219 -1.92 -36.50 0.67
N ASN A 220 -0.75 -35.99 0.92
CA ASN A 220 -0.15 -34.87 0.26
C ASN A 220 0.66 -35.31 -0.93
N ILE A 221 0.23 -34.98 -2.13
CA ILE A 221 0.87 -35.44 -3.35
C ILE A 221 1.97 -34.47 -3.82
N PHE A 222 1.74 -33.19 -3.70
CA PHE A 222 2.67 -32.18 -4.21
C PHE A 222 2.51 -30.83 -3.45
N PRO A 223 3.59 -30.10 -3.15
CA PRO A 223 5.00 -30.42 -3.32
C PRO A 223 5.52 -31.33 -2.20
N GLN A 224 6.49 -32.17 -2.51
CA GLN A 224 7.07 -33.13 -1.55
C GLN A 224 7.94 -32.50 -0.46
N ASN A 225 8.37 -31.24 -0.64
CA ASN A 225 9.34 -30.56 0.22
C ASN A 225 8.71 -29.55 1.19
N VAL A 226 7.38 -29.41 1.20
CA VAL A 226 6.69 -28.53 2.15
C VAL A 226 6.32 -29.35 3.36
N SER A 227 6.71 -28.88 4.56
CA SER A 227 6.38 -29.57 5.79
C SER A 227 4.87 -29.45 6.08
N GLU A 228 4.28 -30.47 6.70
CA GLU A 228 2.87 -30.41 7.14
C GLU A 228 2.59 -29.22 8.08
N GLU A 229 3.61 -28.77 8.81
CA GLU A 229 3.50 -27.59 9.68
C GLU A 229 3.33 -26.30 8.86
N GLU A 230 4.09 -26.15 7.75
CA GLU A 230 3.92 -25.00 6.85
C GLU A 230 2.54 -24.98 6.20
N ILE A 231 2.00 -26.15 5.85
CA ILE A 231 0.66 -26.24 5.27
C ILE A 231 -0.41 -25.91 6.31
N LYS A 232 -0.28 -26.41 7.53
CA LYS A 232 -1.18 -26.07 8.64
C LYS A 232 -1.13 -24.59 8.98
N ASP A 233 0.04 -23.96 8.88
CA ASP A 233 0.21 -22.51 9.07
C ASP A 233 -0.51 -21.72 7.96
N PHE A 234 -0.51 -22.20 6.72
CA PHE A 234 -1.28 -21.62 5.63
C PHE A 234 -2.79 -21.83 5.81
N GLU A 235 -3.22 -23.02 6.23
CA GLU A 235 -4.64 -23.31 6.46
C GLU A 235 -5.22 -22.57 7.66
N GLN A 236 -4.46 -22.38 8.73
CA GLN A 236 -4.87 -21.64 9.92
C GLN A 236 -4.80 -20.12 9.77
N GLY A 237 -4.35 -19.62 8.61
CA GLY A 237 -4.22 -18.18 8.35
C GLY A 237 -3.20 -17.48 9.24
N THR A 238 -2.24 -18.22 9.82
CA THR A 238 -1.15 -17.68 10.63
C THR A 238 -0.22 -16.84 9.78
N VAL A 239 -0.09 -17.15 8.48
CA VAL A 239 0.57 -16.29 7.51
C VAL A 239 -0.42 -15.19 7.09
N LYS A 240 -0.33 -14.05 7.71
CA LYS A 240 -1.13 -12.86 7.37
C LYS A 240 -1.06 -12.60 5.86
N GLN A 241 -2.23 -12.61 5.21
CA GLN A 241 -2.45 -12.27 3.79
C GLN A 241 -2.30 -13.41 2.77
N THR A 242 -2.41 -14.67 3.17
CA THR A 242 -2.46 -15.79 2.22
C THR A 242 -3.88 -15.94 1.68
N ASN A 243 -4.04 -15.90 0.36
CA ASN A 243 -5.28 -16.26 -0.30
C ASN A 243 -5.20 -17.74 -0.72
N VAL A 244 -6.21 -18.50 -0.40
CA VAL A 244 -6.30 -19.93 -0.72
C VAL A 244 -7.41 -20.11 -1.75
N TYR A 245 -7.05 -20.68 -2.90
CA TYR A 245 -7.99 -21.03 -3.96
C TYR A 245 -8.07 -22.55 -4.06
N ARG A 246 -9.29 -23.11 -3.99
CA ARG A 246 -9.55 -24.53 -4.07
C ARG A 246 -10.33 -24.84 -5.34
N TYR A 247 -9.83 -25.79 -6.12
CA TYR A 247 -10.47 -26.24 -7.35
C TYR A 247 -10.45 -27.77 -7.42
N ALA A 248 -11.60 -28.39 -7.66
CA ALA A 248 -11.68 -29.79 -7.96
C ALA A 248 -11.45 -29.98 -9.47
N ILE A 249 -10.34 -30.61 -9.84
CA ILE A 249 -9.99 -30.89 -11.24
C ILE A 249 -10.16 -32.37 -11.49
N SER A 250 -11.00 -32.70 -12.49
CA SER A 250 -11.24 -34.09 -12.88
C SER A 250 -9.91 -34.79 -13.27
N GLY A 251 -9.53 -35.81 -12.50
CA GLY A 251 -8.31 -36.57 -12.69
C GLY A 251 -7.10 -36.03 -11.93
N LEU A 252 -7.16 -34.84 -11.34
CA LEU A 252 -6.07 -34.29 -10.52
C LEU A 252 -6.43 -34.27 -9.02
N GLY A 253 -7.71 -34.51 -8.66
CA GLY A 253 -8.18 -34.36 -7.29
C GLY A 253 -8.43 -32.90 -6.90
N ASP A 254 -8.33 -32.61 -5.62
CA ASP A 254 -8.47 -31.26 -5.10
C ASP A 254 -7.16 -30.49 -5.21
N LEU A 255 -7.13 -29.54 -6.12
CA LEU A 255 -6.03 -28.61 -6.29
C LEU A 255 -6.22 -27.41 -5.39
N CYS A 256 -5.38 -27.27 -4.38
CA CYS A 256 -5.30 -26.06 -3.57
C CYS A 256 -4.14 -25.18 -4.03
N ILE A 257 -4.40 -23.94 -4.35
CA ILE A 257 -3.37 -22.98 -4.74
C ILE A 257 -3.27 -21.91 -3.65
N TYR A 258 -2.14 -21.90 -2.96
CA TYR A 258 -1.82 -20.88 -1.96
C TYR A 258 -1.08 -19.75 -2.66
N VAL A 259 -1.65 -18.55 -2.61
CA VAL A 259 -1.02 -17.35 -3.14
C VAL A 259 -0.51 -16.51 -1.98
N VAL A 260 0.79 -16.51 -1.83
CA VAL A 260 1.48 -15.67 -0.86
C VAL A 260 2.05 -14.47 -1.62
N PRO A 261 1.72 -13.22 -1.21
CA PRO A 261 2.33 -12.07 -1.83
C PRO A 261 3.85 -12.17 -1.68
N GLY A 262 4.57 -12.20 -2.79
CA GLY A 262 6.02 -12.32 -2.79
C GLY A 262 6.66 -11.18 -2.01
N ASN A 263 7.74 -11.47 -1.28
CA ASN A 263 8.43 -10.49 -0.44
C ASN A 263 8.77 -9.19 -1.18
N GLY A 264 8.96 -9.24 -2.50
CA GLY A 264 9.23 -8.06 -3.33
C GLY A 264 8.03 -7.13 -3.48
N VAL A 265 6.82 -7.66 -3.67
CA VAL A 265 5.60 -6.85 -3.86
C VAL A 265 5.12 -6.29 -2.52
N ILE A 266 5.09 -7.11 -1.46
CA ILE A 266 4.77 -6.64 -0.10
C ILE A 266 5.79 -5.62 0.37
N GLN A 267 7.10 -5.87 0.20
CA GLN A 267 8.13 -4.92 0.61
C GLN A 267 8.12 -3.64 -0.21
N ALA A 268 7.76 -3.69 -1.49
CA ALA A 268 7.59 -2.47 -2.29
C ALA A 268 6.36 -1.68 -1.85
N ALA A 269 5.20 -2.32 -1.66
CA ALA A 269 3.99 -1.68 -1.18
C ALA A 269 4.19 -1.10 0.23
N ASN A 270 4.72 -1.90 1.16
CA ASN A 270 5.00 -1.44 2.53
C ASN A 270 6.07 -0.33 2.57
N ARG A 271 7.10 -0.38 1.71
CA ARG A 271 8.10 0.69 1.62
C ARG A 271 7.47 2.01 1.19
N TRP A 272 6.62 2.01 0.19
CA TRP A 272 5.93 3.22 -0.25
C TRP A 272 4.95 3.75 0.80
N GLU A 273 4.21 2.88 1.48
CA GLU A 273 3.34 3.26 2.61
C GLU A 273 4.15 3.91 3.75
N VAL A 274 5.26 3.30 4.14
CA VAL A 274 6.16 3.85 5.18
C VAL A 274 6.75 5.19 4.73
N VAL A 275 7.22 5.31 3.48
CA VAL A 275 7.73 6.57 2.94
C VAL A 275 6.65 7.66 2.95
N LEU A 276 5.42 7.34 2.57
CA LEU A 276 4.30 8.29 2.60
C LEU A 276 3.94 8.72 4.03
N ILE A 277 3.94 7.79 4.99
CA ILE A 277 3.71 8.10 6.41
C ILE A 277 4.83 9.00 6.95
N ILE A 278 6.08 8.71 6.64
CA ILE A 278 7.23 9.53 7.05
C ILE A 278 7.12 10.93 6.41
N MET A 279 6.80 11.02 5.13
CA MET A 279 6.61 12.31 4.44
C MET A 279 5.48 13.14 5.06
N LEU A 280 4.38 12.50 5.43
CA LEU A 280 3.25 13.15 6.10
C LEU A 280 3.66 13.65 7.49
N LEU A 281 4.40 12.86 8.27
CA LEU A 281 4.95 13.25 9.57
C LEU A 281 5.91 14.44 9.45
N ILE A 282 6.81 14.42 8.47
CA ILE A 282 7.71 15.54 8.18
C ILE A 282 6.92 16.80 7.83
N CYS A 283 5.90 16.68 7.00
CA CYS A 283 5.05 17.81 6.63
C CYS A 283 4.34 18.42 7.85
N ILE A 284 3.80 17.59 8.75
CA ILE A 284 3.20 18.04 10.01
C ILE A 284 4.23 18.75 10.89
N LEU A 285 5.43 18.22 11.04
CA LEU A 285 6.50 18.84 11.81
C LEU A 285 6.94 20.19 11.23
N VAL A 286 7.08 20.28 9.91
CA VAL A 286 7.42 21.52 9.22
C VAL A 286 6.32 22.57 9.41
N CYS A 287 5.05 22.20 9.27
CA CYS A 287 3.93 23.09 9.53
C CYS A 287 3.91 23.57 10.98
N ALA A 288 4.13 22.68 11.95
CA ALA A 288 4.20 23.02 13.37
C ALA A 288 5.38 23.97 13.68
N ALA A 289 6.53 23.76 13.05
CA ALA A 289 7.70 24.62 13.17
C ALA A 289 7.42 26.03 12.59
N ILE A 290 6.84 26.11 11.40
CA ILE A 290 6.47 27.40 10.77
C ILE A 290 5.49 28.16 11.66
N VAL A 291 4.48 27.49 12.20
CA VAL A 291 3.50 28.11 13.10
C VAL A 291 4.16 28.58 14.39
N SER A 292 5.04 27.76 14.97
CA SER A 292 5.79 28.15 16.19
C SER A 292 6.64 29.39 15.95
N ILE A 293 7.36 29.41 14.81
CA ILE A 293 8.18 30.57 14.41
C ILE A 293 7.29 31.82 14.22
N TYR A 294 6.16 31.68 13.52
CA TYR A 294 5.23 32.77 13.28
C TYR A 294 4.65 33.33 14.59
N VAL A 295 4.20 32.44 15.49
CA VAL A 295 3.67 32.85 16.80
C VAL A 295 4.75 33.60 17.63
N ARG A 296 5.96 33.05 17.65
CA ARG A 296 7.04 33.57 18.50
C ARG A 296 7.66 34.86 17.96
N HIS A 297 7.81 34.97 16.63
CA HIS A 297 8.52 36.12 16.03
C HIS A 297 7.60 37.21 15.50
N ILE A 298 6.32 36.94 15.23
CA ILE A 298 5.40 37.93 14.71
C ILE A 298 4.27 38.24 15.68
N LEU A 299 3.57 37.23 16.16
CA LEU A 299 2.35 37.43 16.94
C LEU A 299 2.64 37.95 18.34
N PHE A 300 3.66 37.40 19.01
CA PHE A 300 4.01 37.83 20.36
C PHE A 300 4.54 39.27 20.44
N PRO A 301 5.47 39.67 19.56
CA PRO A 301 5.92 41.08 19.50
C PRO A 301 4.83 42.09 19.11
N LEU A 302 3.94 41.69 18.19
CA LEU A 302 2.82 42.52 17.79
C LEU A 302 1.82 42.74 18.93
N GLN A 303 1.58 41.70 19.72
CA GLN A 303 0.70 41.75 20.89
C GLN A 303 1.32 42.62 22.01
N SER A 304 2.65 42.52 22.22
CA SER A 304 3.38 43.40 23.13
C SER A 304 3.31 44.86 22.68
N PHE A 305 3.42 45.12 21.37
CA PHE A 305 3.26 46.46 20.80
C PHE A 305 1.84 47.02 21.02
N VAL A 306 0.80 46.22 20.80
CA VAL A 306 -0.60 46.65 21.02
C VAL A 306 -0.85 46.93 22.51
N ASN A 307 -0.35 46.06 23.41
CA ASN A 307 -0.51 46.30 24.85
C ASN A 307 0.24 47.56 25.32
N SER A 308 1.40 47.87 24.73
CA SER A 308 2.14 49.10 24.99
C SER A 308 1.39 50.37 24.52
N LEU A 309 0.49 50.23 23.52
CA LEU A 309 -0.41 51.31 23.08
C LEU A 309 -1.54 51.52 24.06
N ASP A 310 -2.13 50.48 24.63
CA ASP A 310 -3.22 50.58 25.61
C ASP A 310 -2.75 51.13 26.96
N GLU A 311 -1.49 50.90 27.35
CA GLU A 311 -0.88 51.43 28.58
C GLU A 311 -0.55 52.94 28.50
N LEU A 312 -0.64 53.55 27.31
CA LEU A 312 -0.45 55.00 27.15
C LEU A 312 -1.50 55.87 27.87
N ASP A 313 -2.65 55.34 28.23
CA ASP A 313 -3.69 56.00 28.98
C ASP A 313 -3.46 55.97 30.51
N THR A 314 -2.52 55.17 30.97
CA THR A 314 -2.12 55.09 32.39
C THR A 314 -0.64 55.49 32.53
N ASP A 315 -0.37 56.51 33.33
CA ASP A 315 0.95 57.16 33.58
C ASP A 315 2.05 56.21 34.12
N THR A 316 2.09 54.97 33.69
CA THR A 316 3.04 53.96 34.19
C THR A 316 4.21 53.76 33.22
N TYR A 317 5.40 53.92 33.71
CA TYR A 317 6.68 53.86 33.00
C TYR A 317 6.89 52.55 32.23
N LEU A 318 7.14 52.63 30.93
CA LEU A 318 7.51 51.52 30.04
C LEU A 318 8.90 50.94 30.41
N HIS A 319 8.91 49.81 31.08
CA HIS A 319 10.10 48.99 31.27
C HIS A 319 9.88 47.61 30.59
N ASP A 320 10.16 47.56 29.29
CA ASP A 320 10.26 46.25 28.65
C ASP A 320 11.41 46.23 27.64
N ASN A 321 12.42 45.38 27.97
CA ASN A 321 13.62 45.15 27.20
C ASN A 321 13.42 43.91 26.25
N SER A 322 12.32 43.84 25.51
CA SER A 322 12.16 42.80 24.51
C SER A 322 12.88 43.19 23.20
N SER A 323 14.06 42.63 22.96
CA SER A 323 14.73 42.71 21.66
C SER A 323 13.96 41.87 20.64
N ASN A 324 13.36 42.52 19.65
CA ASN A 324 12.67 41.87 18.55
C ASN A 324 13.65 41.50 17.43
N ASN A 325 13.65 40.25 16.99
CA ASN A 325 14.54 39.73 15.94
C ASN A 325 14.14 40.15 14.51
N LEU A 326 13.09 40.95 14.33
CA LEU A 326 12.65 41.47 13.02
C LEU A 326 13.01 42.96 12.93
N LEU A 327 13.91 43.30 12.00
CA LEU A 327 14.43 44.63 11.76
C LEU A 327 13.31 45.66 11.54
N GLU A 328 12.26 45.29 10.80
CA GLU A 328 11.11 46.19 10.53
C GLU A 328 10.28 46.44 11.78
N LEU A 329 10.10 45.45 12.63
CA LEU A 329 9.34 45.59 13.89
C LEU A 329 10.13 46.36 14.93
N GLU A 330 11.46 46.16 14.96
CA GLU A 330 12.37 46.91 15.81
C GLU A 330 12.41 48.40 15.41
N SER A 331 12.48 48.68 14.11
CA SER A 331 12.40 50.05 13.60
C SER A 331 11.05 50.71 13.89
N ALA A 332 9.94 50.00 13.74
CA ALA A 332 8.60 50.49 14.08
C ALA A 332 8.47 50.75 15.58
N ASN A 333 9.01 49.90 16.44
CA ASN A 333 9.01 50.05 17.89
C ASN A 333 9.88 51.22 18.34
N GLU A 334 11.03 51.44 17.69
CA GLU A 334 11.90 52.59 17.95
C GLU A 334 11.23 53.90 17.52
N GLN A 335 10.62 53.96 16.35
CA GLN A 335 9.86 55.15 15.90
C GLN A 335 8.70 55.43 16.84
N PHE A 336 8.00 54.42 17.31
CA PHE A 336 6.91 54.56 18.25
C PHE A 336 7.39 55.05 19.60
N ARG A 337 8.47 54.51 20.18
CA ARG A 337 9.09 55.01 21.41
C ARG A 337 9.52 56.50 21.28
N ASN A 338 10.01 56.89 20.12
CA ASN A 338 10.37 58.28 19.84
C ASN A 338 9.13 59.17 19.77
N LEU A 339 8.02 58.68 19.20
CA LEU A 339 6.72 59.40 19.21
C LEU A 339 6.19 59.58 20.62
N ILE A 340 6.23 58.53 21.46
CA ILE A 340 5.81 58.61 22.87
C ILE A 340 6.62 59.66 23.62
N ARG A 341 7.97 59.64 23.49
CA ARG A 341 8.85 60.63 24.12
C ARG A 341 8.49 62.05 23.68
N LYS A 342 8.19 62.27 22.40
CA LYS A 342 7.74 63.58 21.89
C LYS A 342 6.39 64.02 22.47
N ILE A 343 5.42 63.10 22.57
CA ILE A 343 4.11 63.37 23.18
C ILE A 343 4.27 63.73 24.66
N GLN A 344 5.09 62.99 25.42
CA GLN A 344 5.36 63.28 26.81
C GLN A 344 6.05 64.64 26.98
N ALA A 345 7.05 64.97 26.16
CA ALA A 345 7.72 66.29 26.20
C ALA A 345 6.75 67.39 25.86
N LEU A 346 5.85 67.25 24.85
CA LEU A 346 4.82 68.19 24.52
C LEU A 346 3.80 68.39 25.69
N LYS A 347 3.40 67.31 26.35
CA LYS A 347 2.50 67.29 27.48
C LYS A 347 3.10 68.11 28.63
N ILE A 348 4.39 67.87 28.93
CA ILE A 348 5.12 68.69 29.96
C ILE A 348 5.15 70.14 29.57
N THR A 349 5.52 70.47 28.32
CA THR A 349 5.56 71.88 27.84
C THR A 349 4.20 72.55 27.91
N ILE A 350 3.10 71.84 27.62
CA ILE A 350 1.73 72.36 27.75
C ILE A 350 1.40 72.59 29.21
N TYR A 351 1.76 71.72 30.12
CA TYR A 351 1.54 71.93 31.56
C TYR A 351 2.33 73.08 32.11
N GLU A 352 3.60 73.24 31.74
CA GLU A 352 4.44 74.39 32.12
C GLU A 352 3.86 75.66 31.60
N LYS A 353 3.39 75.64 30.33
CA LYS A 353 2.75 76.83 29.77
C LYS A 353 1.46 77.25 30.52
N LYS A 354 0.62 76.22 30.82
CA LYS A 354 -0.61 76.51 31.64
C LYS A 354 -0.28 76.92 33.04
N LEU A 355 0.75 76.44 33.66
CA LEU A 355 1.20 76.84 34.99
C LEU A 355 1.69 78.29 34.98
N ASN A 356 2.47 78.64 33.96
CA ASN A 356 2.96 79.99 33.77
C ASN A 356 1.82 80.95 33.48
N GLU A 357 0.83 80.55 32.63
CA GLU A 357 -0.38 81.33 32.42
C GLU A 357 -1.16 81.59 33.72
N LYS A 358 -1.31 80.55 34.55
CA LYS A 358 -1.97 80.70 35.85
C LYS A 358 -1.18 81.56 36.84
N GLN A 359 0.13 81.47 36.77
CA GLN A 359 0.99 82.32 37.60
C GLN A 359 0.88 83.78 37.20
N ILE A 360 0.86 84.07 35.88
CA ILE A 360 0.65 85.46 35.38
C ILE A 360 -0.75 85.92 35.75
N GLU A 361 -1.81 85.11 35.66
CA GLU A 361 -3.14 85.45 36.12
C GLU A 361 -3.16 85.84 37.63
N LEU A 362 -2.43 85.04 38.40
CA LEU A 362 -2.37 85.27 39.86
C LEU A 362 -1.60 86.53 40.21
N GLU A 363 -0.47 86.79 39.53
CA GLU A 363 0.29 88.09 39.69
C GLU A 363 -0.60 89.29 39.27
N PHE A 364 -1.28 89.12 38.13
CA PHE A 364 -2.18 90.19 37.69
C PHE A 364 -3.33 90.46 38.70
N ALA A 365 -3.92 89.41 39.25
CA ALA A 365 -4.93 89.50 40.30
C ALA A 365 -4.37 90.15 41.57
N GLN A 366 -3.13 89.80 41.96
CA GLN A 366 -2.44 90.40 43.07
C GLN A 366 -2.16 91.89 42.84
N GLU A 367 -1.74 92.30 41.65
CA GLU A 367 -1.50 93.66 41.30
C GLU A 367 -2.81 94.51 41.29
N GLN A 368 -3.93 93.89 40.88
CA GLN A 368 -5.22 94.58 40.99
C GLN A 368 -5.69 94.77 42.44
N ILE A 369 -5.42 93.79 43.31
CA ILE A 369 -5.84 93.87 44.72
C ILE A 369 -5.02 94.93 45.49
N ARG A 370 -3.70 95.01 45.26
CA ARG A 370 -2.81 95.90 45.94
C ARG A 370 -3.26 97.39 45.84
N PRO A 371 -3.48 97.98 44.67
CA PRO A 371 -3.91 99.34 44.57
C PRO A 371 -5.28 99.61 45.22
N HIS A 372 -6.22 98.68 44.98
CA HIS A 372 -7.58 98.83 45.54
C HIS A 372 -7.59 98.69 47.08
N PHE A 373 -6.79 97.70 47.59
CA PHE A 373 -6.66 97.57 49.03
C PHE A 373 -5.97 98.80 49.66
N PHE A 374 -4.92 99.29 49.01
CA PHE A 374 -4.21 100.50 49.48
C PHE A 374 -5.11 101.69 49.44
N LEU A 375 -5.86 101.94 48.38
CA LEU A 375 -6.86 103.05 48.29
C LEU A 375 -7.94 102.92 49.35
N ASN A 376 -8.44 101.69 49.60
CA ASN A 376 -9.43 101.47 50.64
C ASN A 376 -8.89 101.73 52.06
N CYS A 377 -7.65 101.28 52.31
CA CYS A 377 -6.98 101.56 53.58
C CYS A 377 -6.70 103.03 53.77
N ILE A 378 -6.24 103.75 52.72
CA ILE A 378 -6.02 105.22 52.79
C ILE A 378 -7.36 105.95 52.97
N SER A 379 -8.41 105.55 52.26
CA SER A 379 -9.73 106.09 52.41
C SER A 379 -10.29 105.86 53.82
N LEU A 380 -10.03 104.66 54.40
CA LEU A 380 -10.44 104.37 55.75
C LEU A 380 -9.67 105.21 56.77
N ILE A 381 -8.34 105.36 56.58
CA ILE A 381 -7.50 106.20 57.41
C ILE A 381 -7.89 107.63 57.31
N HIS A 382 -8.17 108.08 56.07
CA HIS A 382 -8.66 109.46 55.85
C HIS A 382 -10.02 109.72 56.54
N GLY A 383 -10.95 108.75 56.43
CA GLY A 383 -12.25 108.85 57.12
C GLY A 383 -12.12 108.76 58.65
N ILE A 384 -11.13 108.08 59.20
CA ILE A 384 -10.88 108.05 60.62
C ILE A 384 -10.17 109.34 61.07
N ALA A 385 -9.32 109.94 60.24
CA ALA A 385 -8.67 111.24 60.51
C ALA A 385 -9.65 112.41 60.48
N ASP A 386 -10.56 112.45 59.51
CA ASP A 386 -11.61 113.46 59.44
C ASP A 386 -12.55 113.41 60.64
N ASN A 387 -12.86 112.20 61.14
CA ASN A 387 -13.71 112.05 62.33
C ASN A 387 -13.02 112.46 63.66
N LYS A 388 -11.71 112.63 63.66
CA LYS A 388 -10.90 113.03 64.86
C LYS A 388 -10.50 114.52 64.82
N GLY A 389 -10.78 115.20 63.74
CA GLY A 389 -10.47 116.63 63.58
C GLY A 389 -11.55 117.64 64.04
N GLU A 390 -12.71 117.15 64.48
CA GLU A 390 -13.76 117.95 65.08
C GLU A 390 -13.94 117.70 66.59
N THR A 391 -12.86 117.82 67.36
CA THR A 391 -12.96 118.20 68.79
C THR A 391 -11.74 118.99 69.21
#